data_38a730cb2a0a3bc45227d1935c147805
#
_entry.id   38a730cb2a0a3bc45227d1935c147805
#
_cell.length_a   1.000
_cell.length_b   1.000
_cell.length_c   1.000
_cell.angle_alpha   90.00
_cell.angle_beta   90.00
_cell.angle_gamma   90.00
#
_symmetry.space_group_name_H-M   'P 1'
#
loop_
_entity.id
_entity.type
_entity.pdbx_description
1 polymer ?
#
loop_
_entity_poly.entity_id
_entity_poly.type
_entity_poly.pdbx_seq_one_letter_code
_entity_poly.pdbx_strand_id
1 'polypeptide(L)'
;MKKKYWTIAIFIAVLIFIFINTFIHSFNENNKEYNFVITKTETTPTSTLIFYDKEKEISFWNFIVSENSGIKKGDLIYKPKHSNFLYVKRKDKNGSYKTFLKENYTGIFTFGKKD
;
A
#
# COMPACT_ATOMS: atom_id res chain seq x y z
N MET A 1 -12.78 -33.71 24.15
CA MET A 1 -12.70 -32.28 24.12
C MET A 1 -14.07 -31.64 23.88
N LYS A 2 -14.34 -30.58 24.54
CA LYS A 2 -15.64 -29.93 24.46
C LYS A 2 -15.72 -29.02 23.24
N LYS A 3 -16.86 -29.00 22.59
CA LYS A 3 -17.08 -28.21 21.36
C LYS A 3 -16.70 -26.76 21.52
N LYS A 4 -16.90 -26.22 22.69
CA LYS A 4 -16.58 -24.85 23.05
C LYS A 4 -15.11 -24.51 22.84
N TYR A 5 -14.22 -25.40 23.25
CA TYR A 5 -12.78 -25.19 23.08
C TYR A 5 -12.35 -25.38 21.63
N TRP A 6 -13.02 -26.28 20.93
CA TRP A 6 -12.76 -26.49 19.52
C TRP A 6 -13.05 -25.24 18.71
N THR A 7 -14.17 -24.58 18.99
CA THR A 7 -14.55 -23.34 18.31
C THR A 7 -13.54 -22.22 18.58
N ILE A 8 -13.09 -22.09 19.82
CA ILE A 8 -12.08 -21.10 20.19
C ILE A 8 -10.76 -21.37 19.47
N ALA A 9 -10.36 -22.64 19.40
CA ALA A 9 -9.13 -23.03 18.71
C ALA A 9 -9.17 -22.66 17.22
N ILE A 10 -10.29 -22.90 16.57
CA ILE A 10 -10.48 -22.55 15.16
C ILE A 10 -10.40 -21.03 14.98
N PHE A 11 -11.05 -20.28 15.85
CA PHE A 11 -11.05 -18.82 15.79
C PHE A 11 -9.64 -18.25 15.91
N ILE A 12 -8.87 -18.76 16.88
CA ILE A 12 -7.48 -18.35 17.09
C ILE A 12 -6.64 -18.69 15.87
N ALA A 13 -6.82 -19.88 15.29
CA ALA A 13 -6.08 -20.29 14.10
C ALA A 13 -6.35 -19.36 12.93
N VAL A 14 -7.60 -18.93 12.75
CA VAL A 14 -7.96 -17.97 11.67
C VAL A 14 -7.30 -16.62 11.91
N LEU A 15 -7.28 -16.13 13.14
CA LEU A 15 -6.62 -14.86 13.47
C LEU A 15 -5.12 -14.93 13.19
N ILE A 16 -4.47 -16.01 13.55
CA ILE A 16 -3.05 -16.21 13.31
C ILE A 16 -2.79 -16.23 11.80
N PHE A 17 -3.62 -16.92 11.04
CA PHE A 17 -3.50 -16.97 9.60
C PHE A 17 -3.60 -15.57 8.97
N ILE A 18 -4.57 -14.77 9.42
CA ILE A 18 -4.73 -13.40 8.93
C ILE A 18 -3.50 -12.56 9.24
N PHE A 19 -2.97 -12.68 10.45
CA PHE A 19 -1.76 -11.95 10.86
C PHE A 19 -0.56 -12.33 10.00
N ILE A 20 -0.34 -13.60 9.78
CA ILE A 20 0.78 -14.10 8.97
C ILE A 20 0.64 -13.61 7.54
N ASN A 21 -0.56 -13.69 6.98
CA ASN A 21 -0.82 -13.25 5.61
C ASN A 21 -0.54 -11.75 5.46
N THR A 22 -1.02 -10.95 6.40
CA THR A 22 -0.80 -9.50 6.40
C THR A 22 0.68 -9.19 6.53
N PHE A 23 1.38 -9.90 7.41
CA PHE A 23 2.82 -9.72 7.60
C PHE A 23 3.59 -9.99 6.32
N ILE A 24 3.29 -11.10 5.64
CA ILE A 24 3.98 -11.49 4.41
C ILE A 24 3.78 -10.42 3.32
N HIS A 25 2.55 -9.99 3.12
CA HIS A 25 2.27 -8.95 2.11
C HIS A 25 2.94 -7.63 2.46
N SER A 26 2.88 -7.24 3.72
CA SER A 26 3.47 -6.01 4.20
C SER A 26 4.99 -6.03 4.06
N PHE A 27 5.61 -7.16 4.42
CA PHE A 27 7.04 -7.34 4.32
C PHE A 27 7.51 -7.31 2.86
N ASN A 28 6.82 -8.02 1.99
CA ASN A 28 7.16 -8.06 0.57
C ASN A 28 7.02 -6.67 -0.07
N GLU A 29 5.99 -5.94 0.28
CA GLU A 29 5.81 -4.58 -0.21
C GLU A 29 6.92 -3.65 0.27
N ASN A 30 7.33 -3.77 1.53
CA ASN A 30 8.41 -2.95 2.08
C ASN A 30 9.73 -3.20 1.34
N ASN A 31 10.00 -4.45 0.98
CA ASN A 31 11.21 -4.84 0.29
C ASN A 31 11.20 -4.48 -1.20
N LYS A 32 10.08 -4.03 -1.71
CA LYS A 32 9.91 -3.76 -3.14
C LYS A 32 10.04 -2.28 -3.43
N GLU A 33 10.70 -1.98 -4.53
CA GLU A 33 10.73 -0.62 -5.06
C GLU A 33 9.55 -0.44 -6.02
N TYR A 34 8.86 0.69 -5.90
CA TYR A 34 7.80 1.05 -6.82
C TYR A 34 8.20 2.31 -7.57
N ASN A 35 8.05 2.27 -8.88
CA ASN A 35 8.36 3.41 -9.73
C ASN A 35 7.55 3.25 -11.02
N PHE A 36 6.37 3.86 -11.06
CA PHE A 36 5.49 3.71 -12.21
C PHE A 36 4.61 4.94 -12.38
N VAL A 37 4.17 5.17 -13.61
CA VAL A 37 3.21 6.23 -13.93
C VAL A 37 1.80 5.65 -13.88
N ILE A 38 0.92 6.34 -13.19
CA ILE A 38 -0.46 5.90 -13.02
C ILE A 38 -1.20 6.00 -14.36
N THR A 39 -1.75 4.89 -14.81
CA THR A 39 -2.55 4.85 -16.04
C THR A 39 -4.05 4.89 -15.77
N LYS A 40 -4.46 4.56 -14.54
CA LYS A 40 -5.85 4.55 -14.13
C LYS A 40 -5.92 4.51 -12.61
N THR A 41 -6.96 5.09 -12.04
CA THR A 41 -7.25 4.97 -10.61
C THR A 41 -8.67 4.46 -10.41
N GLU A 42 -8.87 3.74 -9.31
CA GLU A 42 -10.20 3.31 -8.87
C GLU A 42 -10.35 3.63 -7.38
N THR A 43 -11.58 3.87 -6.96
CA THR A 43 -11.87 4.14 -5.56
C THR A 43 -12.56 2.93 -4.93
N THR A 44 -12.09 2.52 -3.75
CA THR A 44 -12.71 1.43 -2.99
C THR A 44 -13.91 1.93 -2.20
N PRO A 45 -14.75 1.02 -1.67
CA PRO A 45 -15.85 1.42 -0.80
C PRO A 45 -15.44 2.22 0.44
N THR A 46 -14.19 2.13 0.85
CA THR A 46 -13.65 2.88 2.00
C THR A 46 -13.00 4.20 1.59
N SER A 47 -13.24 4.64 0.36
CA SER A 47 -12.69 5.90 -0.19
C SER A 47 -11.17 5.91 -0.30
N THR A 48 -10.59 4.76 -0.55
CA THR A 48 -9.17 4.58 -0.76
C THR A 48 -8.87 4.38 -2.23
N LEU A 49 -7.74 4.88 -2.71
CA LEU A 49 -7.37 4.74 -4.11
C LEU A 49 -6.61 3.43 -4.38
N ILE A 50 -6.94 2.84 -5.52
CA ILE A 50 -6.18 1.74 -6.11
C ILE A 50 -5.60 2.27 -7.42
N PHE A 51 -4.35 1.97 -7.67
CA PHE A 51 -3.64 2.46 -8.84
C PHE A 51 -3.44 1.36 -9.87
N TYR A 52 -3.31 1.76 -11.12
CA TYR A 52 -3.02 0.84 -12.21
C TYR A 52 -1.78 1.29 -12.97
N ASP A 53 -0.91 0.32 -13.25
CA ASP A 53 0.20 0.48 -14.16
C ASP A 53 -0.15 -0.34 -15.40
N LYS A 54 -0.77 0.32 -16.37
CA LYS A 54 -1.37 -0.33 -17.55
C LYS A 54 -2.49 -1.26 -17.09
N GLU A 55 -2.36 -2.56 -17.25
CA GLU A 55 -3.38 -3.53 -16.84
C GLU A 55 -3.15 -4.09 -15.44
N LYS A 56 -2.01 -3.76 -14.84
CA LYS A 56 -1.64 -4.26 -13.53
C LYS A 56 -2.23 -3.42 -12.43
N GLU A 57 -3.03 -4.05 -11.59
CA GLU A 57 -3.58 -3.40 -10.40
C GLU A 57 -2.52 -3.35 -9.30
N ILE A 58 -2.37 -2.18 -8.67
CA ILE A 58 -1.43 -1.98 -7.58
C ILE A 58 -2.18 -1.43 -6.38
N SER A 59 -2.26 -2.23 -5.34
CA SER A 59 -2.90 -1.87 -4.09
C SER A 59 -1.88 -2.00 -2.96
N PHE A 60 -1.72 -0.95 -2.17
CA PHE A 60 -0.69 -0.93 -1.14
C PHE A 60 -1.22 -1.47 0.19
N TRP A 61 -0.41 -2.29 0.85
CA TRP A 61 -0.71 -2.83 2.18
C TRP A 61 -0.22 -1.90 3.29
N ASN A 62 0.85 -1.14 3.01
CA ASN A 62 1.50 -0.30 4.01
C ASN A 62 1.13 1.17 3.90
N PHE A 63 0.37 1.54 2.88
CA PHE A 63 -0.01 2.93 2.65
C PHE A 63 -1.49 3.01 2.31
N ILE A 64 -2.21 3.83 3.07
CA ILE A 64 -3.61 4.11 2.77
C ILE A 64 -3.66 5.47 2.09
N VAL A 65 -4.08 5.49 0.84
CA VAL A 65 -4.13 6.72 0.05
C VAL A 65 -5.59 7.10 -0.17
N SER A 66 -5.98 8.25 0.36
CA SER A 66 -7.35 8.73 0.27
C SER A 66 -7.70 9.19 -1.14
N GLU A 67 -8.95 9.01 -1.52
CA GLU A 67 -9.45 9.55 -2.78
C GLU A 67 -9.36 11.07 -2.85
N ASN A 68 -9.27 11.73 -1.69
CA ASN A 68 -9.17 13.19 -1.60
C ASN A 68 -7.71 13.68 -1.67
N SER A 69 -6.76 12.80 -1.88
CA SER A 69 -5.34 13.16 -1.93
C SER A 69 -4.95 14.03 -3.13
N GLY A 70 -5.78 14.04 -4.15
CA GLY A 70 -5.49 14.79 -5.37
C GLY A 70 -4.67 14.02 -6.40
N ILE A 71 -4.34 12.77 -6.12
CA ILE A 71 -3.59 11.92 -7.04
C ILE A 71 -4.48 11.55 -8.22
N LYS A 72 -3.91 11.60 -9.42
CA LYS A 72 -4.65 11.31 -10.63
C LYS A 72 -3.79 10.61 -11.68
N LYS A 73 -4.43 10.16 -12.75
CA LYS A 73 -3.76 9.58 -13.91
C LYS A 73 -2.65 10.51 -14.40
N GLY A 74 -1.50 9.92 -14.69
CA GLY A 74 -0.33 10.66 -15.16
C GLY A 74 0.67 10.98 -14.07
N ASP A 75 0.27 10.89 -12.81
CA ASP A 75 1.19 11.08 -11.70
C ASP A 75 2.12 9.87 -11.58
N LEU A 76 3.31 10.10 -11.05
CA LEU A 76 4.32 9.06 -10.84
C LEU A 76 4.32 8.63 -9.38
N ILE A 77 4.22 7.32 -9.16
CA ILE A 77 4.36 6.72 -7.82
C ILE A 77 5.78 6.24 -7.67
N TYR A 78 6.45 6.66 -6.61
CA TYR A 78 7.81 6.25 -6.32
C TYR A 78 7.95 5.86 -4.86
N LYS A 79 8.44 4.66 -4.61
CA LYS A 79 8.76 4.19 -3.27
C LYS A 79 10.09 3.45 -3.33
N PRO A 80 11.13 3.97 -2.68
CA PRO A 80 12.41 3.25 -2.59
C PRO A 80 12.25 1.94 -1.81
N LYS A 81 13.15 1.01 -2.03
CA LYS A 81 13.24 -0.22 -1.26
C LYS A 81 13.36 0.11 0.23
N HIS A 82 12.59 -0.59 1.05
CA HIS A 82 12.62 -0.45 2.52
C HIS A 82 12.23 0.93 3.04
N SER A 83 11.64 1.77 2.20
CA SER A 83 11.22 3.10 2.62
C SER A 83 9.90 3.05 3.39
N ASN A 84 9.76 3.91 4.40
CA ASN A 84 8.52 4.13 5.14
C ASN A 84 7.69 5.25 4.52
N PHE A 85 8.08 5.73 3.35
CA PHE A 85 7.39 6.80 2.65
C PHE A 85 7.10 6.43 1.21
N LEU A 86 5.93 6.86 0.76
CA LEU A 86 5.50 6.73 -0.63
C LEU A 86 5.45 8.14 -1.21
N TYR A 87 6.14 8.35 -2.31
CA TYR A 87 6.19 9.66 -2.95
C TYR A 87 5.32 9.68 -4.19
N VAL A 88 4.55 10.75 -4.35
CA VAL A 88 3.79 10.99 -5.57
C VAL A 88 4.37 12.22 -6.25
N LYS A 89 4.78 12.05 -7.49
CA LYS A 89 5.39 13.12 -8.27
C LYS A 89 4.49 13.51 -9.42
N ARG A 90 4.47 14.78 -9.73
CA ARG A 90 3.66 15.31 -10.82
C ARG A 90 4.53 16.06 -11.82
N LYS A 91 4.23 15.87 -13.09
CA LYS A 91 4.96 16.53 -14.16
C LYS A 91 4.64 18.02 -14.17
N ASP A 92 5.67 18.86 -14.20
CA ASP A 92 5.51 20.30 -14.29
C ASP A 92 5.48 20.76 -15.76
N LYS A 93 5.45 22.06 -15.95
CA LYS A 93 5.40 22.66 -17.31
C LYS A 93 6.62 22.32 -18.15
N ASN A 94 7.74 22.05 -17.51
CA ASN A 94 9.00 21.72 -18.19
C ASN A 94 9.15 20.23 -18.48
N GLY A 95 8.17 19.42 -18.09
CA GLY A 95 8.22 17.98 -18.29
C GLY A 95 8.96 17.23 -17.20
N SER A 96 9.38 17.91 -16.14
CA SER A 96 10.07 17.30 -15.01
C SER A 96 9.09 16.87 -13.93
N TYR A 97 9.33 15.70 -13.32
CA TYR A 97 8.51 15.24 -12.21
C TYR A 97 9.02 15.84 -10.91
N LYS A 98 8.11 16.41 -10.14
CA LYS A 98 8.41 16.96 -8.83
C LYS A 98 7.46 16.37 -7.80
N THR A 99 7.97 16.12 -6.58
CA THR A 99 7.17 15.58 -5.50
C THR A 99 6.10 16.59 -5.11
N PHE A 100 4.82 16.19 -5.17
CA PHE A 100 3.74 17.04 -4.68
C PHE A 100 3.05 16.43 -3.46
N LEU A 101 3.28 15.13 -3.19
CA LEU A 101 2.68 14.45 -2.06
C LEU A 101 3.63 13.40 -1.52
N LYS A 102 3.67 13.27 -0.20
CA LYS A 102 4.46 12.26 0.51
C LYS A 102 3.52 11.57 1.50
N GLU A 103 3.28 10.30 1.29
CA GLU A 103 2.43 9.51 2.18
C GLU A 103 3.27 8.79 3.20
N ASN A 104 2.80 8.80 4.45
CA ASN A 104 3.46 8.11 5.54
C ASN A 104 3.01 6.66 5.61
N TYR A 105 3.86 5.83 6.20
CA TYR A 105 3.57 4.43 6.47
C TYR A 105 2.37 4.31 7.41
N THR A 106 1.37 3.51 7.01
CA THR A 106 0.17 3.28 7.79
C THR A 106 -0.05 1.81 8.15
N GLY A 107 0.89 0.94 7.77
CA GLY A 107 0.79 -0.49 8.07
C GLY A 107 0.98 -0.79 9.55
N ILE A 108 0.53 -1.96 9.98
CA ILE A 108 0.63 -2.38 11.37
C ILE A 108 2.00 -2.96 11.73
N PHE A 109 2.79 -3.35 10.73
CA PHE A 109 4.14 -3.85 10.93
C PHE A 109 5.16 -2.81 10.50
N THR A 110 6.20 -2.63 11.29
CA THR A 110 7.30 -1.73 10.91
C THR A 110 8.51 -2.56 10.49
N PHE A 111 9.12 -2.16 9.39
CA PHE A 111 10.29 -2.85 8.83
C PHE A 111 11.38 -1.83 8.53
N GLY A 112 12.61 -2.26 8.70
CA GLY A 112 13.76 -1.51 8.28
C GLY A 112 13.91 -0.16 8.94
N LYS A 113 14.51 0.74 8.21
CA LYS A 113 14.97 2.02 8.66
C LYS A 113 13.90 3.09 8.50
N LYS A 114 13.80 3.98 9.46
CA LYS A 114 12.99 5.17 9.28
C LYS A 114 13.73 6.16 8.38
N ASP A 115 13.04 6.69 7.44
CA ASP A 115 13.58 7.74 6.57
C ASP A 115 13.46 9.13 7.19
#